data_32b13c2b17f9954eb6c80f29231d472d
#
_entry.id   32b13c2b17f9954eb6c80f29231d472d
#
_cell.length_a   1.000
_cell.length_b   1.000
_cell.length_c   1.000
_cell.angle_alpha   90.00
_cell.angle_beta   90.00
_cell.angle_gamma   90.00
#
_symmetry.space_group_name_H-M   'P 1'
#
loop_
_entity.id
_entity.type
_entity.pdbx_description
1 polymer ?
#
loop_
_entity_poly.entity_id
_entity_poly.type
_entity_poly.pdbx_seq_one_letter_code
_entity_poly.pdbx_strand_id
1 'polypeptide(L)'
;MPKLHEEKVNVLKKPEWLKIRLHRTAEYADVQRIVRDHSLHTICSSGLCPNKAECWSRRTATFMILGEICTRNCRFCATLSGRPLPPDPSEPAKLAESVRLMGLRHVVVTSVTRDDLPDGGAAHWAECVRAIRAENPDVTIELLIPDLDAKPDLLDTVIASGPDIIGHNIETTERLTPLVRSRARYRTSLDVLRYLSEKGAVAKSGLMVGLGESDEEVLQTLRDLHAAGDRKSTRLNSSHTVRS
;
A
#
# COMPACT_ATOMS: atom_id res chain seq x y z
N MET A 1 2.38 -48.72 -16.49
CA MET A 1 2.49 -47.37 -15.93
C MET A 1 1.10 -46.99 -15.38
N PRO A 2 0.91 -46.79 -14.07
CA PRO A 2 -0.38 -46.41 -13.52
C PRO A 2 -0.68 -44.95 -13.87
N LYS A 3 -1.88 -44.69 -14.34
CA LYS A 3 -2.41 -43.32 -14.61
C LYS A 3 -2.58 -42.61 -13.28
N LEU A 4 -1.87 -41.49 -13.10
CA LEU A 4 -2.10 -40.54 -12.02
C LEU A 4 -3.53 -40.01 -12.16
N HIS A 5 -4.36 -40.27 -11.16
CA HIS A 5 -5.67 -39.64 -11.04
C HIS A 5 -5.43 -38.14 -10.71
N GLU A 6 -5.76 -37.27 -11.66
CA GLU A 6 -5.91 -35.84 -11.40
C GLU A 6 -7.08 -35.66 -10.41
N GLU A 7 -6.77 -35.39 -9.16
CA GLU A 7 -7.77 -34.90 -8.21
C GLU A 7 -8.29 -33.55 -8.71
N LYS A 8 -9.54 -33.50 -9.13
CA LYS A 8 -10.22 -32.26 -9.46
C LYS A 8 -10.28 -31.39 -8.21
N VAL A 9 -9.44 -30.37 -8.16
CA VAL A 9 -9.51 -29.32 -7.13
C VAL A 9 -10.92 -28.71 -7.22
N ASN A 10 -11.73 -28.93 -6.20
CA ASN A 10 -13.08 -28.42 -6.12
C ASN A 10 -13.02 -26.92 -5.82
N VAL A 11 -12.94 -26.10 -6.85
CA VAL A 11 -12.91 -24.63 -6.71
C VAL A 11 -14.28 -24.18 -6.20
N LEU A 12 -14.35 -23.83 -4.92
CA LEU A 12 -15.56 -23.29 -4.29
C LEU A 12 -16.00 -22.03 -5.04
N LYS A 13 -17.28 -21.99 -5.44
CA LYS A 13 -17.84 -20.78 -6.06
C LYS A 13 -17.82 -19.62 -5.06
N LYS A 14 -17.33 -18.47 -5.50
CA LYS A 14 -17.36 -17.26 -4.67
C LYS A 14 -18.80 -16.94 -4.28
N PRO A 15 -19.08 -16.65 -2.99
CA PRO A 15 -20.40 -16.23 -2.53
C PRO A 15 -20.83 -14.92 -3.22
N GLU A 16 -22.14 -14.66 -3.31
CA GLU A 16 -22.69 -13.49 -4.02
C GLU A 16 -22.11 -12.15 -3.52
N TRP A 17 -21.87 -12.02 -2.23
CA TRP A 17 -21.31 -10.80 -1.62
C TRP A 17 -19.83 -10.54 -1.98
N LEU A 18 -19.12 -11.55 -2.55
CA LEU A 18 -17.76 -11.42 -3.10
C LEU A 18 -17.76 -11.18 -4.62
N LYS A 19 -18.93 -11.14 -5.27
CA LYS A 19 -19.02 -10.86 -6.70
C LYS A 19 -19.01 -9.36 -6.94
N ILE A 20 -18.00 -8.88 -7.62
CA ILE A 20 -17.88 -7.47 -8.02
C ILE A 20 -18.54 -7.28 -9.38
N ARG A 21 -19.46 -6.32 -9.49
CA ARG A 21 -20.02 -5.91 -10.78
C ARG A 21 -19.04 -4.94 -11.45
N LEU A 22 -18.46 -5.36 -12.57
CA LEU A 22 -17.55 -4.55 -13.36
C LEU A 22 -18.34 -3.51 -14.17
N HIS A 23 -18.73 -2.40 -13.55
CA HIS A 23 -19.28 -1.26 -14.27
C HIS A 23 -18.13 -0.29 -14.59
N ARG A 24 -17.81 -0.14 -15.87
CA ARG A 24 -16.92 0.93 -16.35
C ARG A 24 -17.80 2.16 -16.57
N THR A 25 -17.74 3.10 -15.65
CA THR A 25 -18.44 4.38 -15.74
C THR A 25 -17.58 5.40 -16.49
N ALA A 26 -18.16 6.58 -16.80
CA ALA A 26 -17.41 7.70 -17.37
C ALA A 26 -16.26 8.13 -16.44
N GLU A 27 -16.50 8.15 -15.12
CA GLU A 27 -15.50 8.49 -14.10
C GLU A 27 -14.32 7.49 -14.12
N TYR A 28 -14.59 6.19 -14.30
CA TYR A 28 -13.53 5.19 -14.46
C TYR A 28 -12.64 5.52 -15.67
N ALA A 29 -13.26 5.87 -16.80
CA ALA A 29 -12.53 6.20 -18.02
C ALA A 29 -11.69 7.47 -17.85
N ASP A 30 -12.23 8.48 -17.15
CA ASP A 30 -11.52 9.71 -16.82
C ASP A 30 -10.29 9.44 -15.94
N VAL A 31 -10.46 8.69 -14.85
CA VAL A 31 -9.35 8.30 -13.96
C VAL A 31 -8.29 7.53 -14.74
N GLN A 32 -8.69 6.57 -15.59
CA GLN A 32 -7.77 5.80 -16.43
C GLN A 32 -6.98 6.70 -17.38
N ARG A 33 -7.63 7.69 -18.00
CA ARG A 33 -7.00 8.65 -18.89
C ARG A 33 -5.98 9.51 -18.15
N ILE A 34 -6.35 10.10 -17.01
CA ILE A 34 -5.47 10.95 -16.20
C ILE A 34 -4.21 10.18 -15.77
N VAL A 35 -4.37 8.98 -15.22
CA VAL A 35 -3.25 8.13 -14.80
C VAL A 35 -2.29 7.84 -15.94
N ARG A 36 -2.81 7.55 -17.14
CA ARG A 36 -2.00 7.29 -18.35
C ARG A 36 -1.29 8.55 -18.85
N ASP A 37 -2.04 9.65 -18.98
CA ASP A 37 -1.53 10.88 -19.62
C ASP A 37 -0.43 11.55 -18.78
N HIS A 38 -0.44 11.33 -17.46
CA HIS A 38 0.61 11.77 -16.53
C HIS A 38 1.68 10.70 -16.24
N SER A 39 1.62 9.54 -16.92
CA SER A 39 2.56 8.42 -16.72
C SER A 39 2.72 8.01 -15.25
N LEU A 40 1.62 8.06 -14.48
CA LEU A 40 1.60 7.70 -13.08
C LEU A 40 1.39 6.20 -12.86
N HIS A 41 2.03 5.68 -11.82
CA HIS A 41 1.81 4.31 -11.37
C HIS A 41 0.72 4.28 -10.31
N THR A 42 -0.10 3.23 -10.32
CA THR A 42 -1.11 2.98 -9.27
C THR A 42 -1.01 1.55 -8.81
N ILE A 43 -1.08 1.33 -7.49
CA ILE A 43 -1.16 -0.02 -6.94
C ILE A 43 -2.43 -0.74 -7.40
N CYS A 44 -3.47 0.01 -7.78
CA CYS A 44 -4.68 -0.55 -8.38
C CYS A 44 -4.41 -1.32 -9.68
N SER A 45 -3.42 -0.89 -10.46
CA SER A 45 -2.97 -1.56 -11.69
C SER A 45 -1.88 -2.58 -11.42
N SER A 46 -0.78 -2.17 -10.78
CA SER A 46 0.40 -3.02 -10.51
C SER A 46 0.08 -4.18 -9.56
N GLY A 47 -0.79 -3.93 -8.57
CA GLY A 47 -1.26 -4.93 -7.60
C GLY A 47 -2.42 -5.80 -8.09
N LEU A 48 -2.88 -5.64 -9.34
CA LEU A 48 -4.03 -6.38 -9.90
C LEU A 48 -5.27 -6.30 -8.99
N CYS A 49 -5.54 -5.12 -8.42
CA CYS A 49 -6.59 -4.93 -7.41
C CYS A 49 -7.98 -5.25 -7.97
N PRO A 50 -8.74 -6.18 -7.36
CA PRO A 50 -10.06 -6.55 -7.83
C PRO A 50 -11.08 -5.40 -7.68
N ASN A 51 -10.84 -4.45 -6.78
CA ASN A 51 -11.72 -3.32 -6.50
C ASN A 51 -11.46 -2.11 -7.41
N LYS A 52 -10.48 -2.20 -8.35
CA LYS A 52 -10.08 -1.11 -9.22
C LYS A 52 -11.28 -0.45 -9.94
N ALA A 53 -12.18 -1.24 -10.50
CA ALA A 53 -13.32 -0.73 -11.24
C ALA A 53 -14.27 0.10 -10.35
N GLU A 54 -14.55 -0.38 -9.14
CA GLU A 54 -15.39 0.33 -8.17
C GLU A 54 -14.73 1.60 -7.66
N CYS A 55 -13.45 1.52 -7.22
CA CYS A 55 -12.72 2.67 -6.70
C CYS A 55 -12.58 3.77 -7.74
N TRP A 56 -12.20 3.42 -8.96
CA TRP A 56 -12.01 4.41 -10.03
C TRP A 56 -13.33 5.03 -10.50
N SER A 57 -14.44 4.27 -10.46
CA SER A 57 -15.79 4.82 -10.69
C SER A 57 -16.24 5.80 -9.61
N ARG A 58 -15.64 5.72 -8.41
CA ARG A 58 -15.86 6.67 -7.30
C ARG A 58 -14.79 7.76 -7.24
N ARG A 59 -13.98 7.92 -8.29
CA ARG A 59 -12.85 8.87 -8.34
C ARG A 59 -11.88 8.67 -7.18
N THR A 60 -11.59 7.41 -6.84
CA THR A 60 -10.62 7.05 -5.80
C THR A 60 -9.53 6.21 -6.43
N ALA A 61 -8.28 6.61 -6.24
CA ALA A 61 -7.11 5.87 -6.69
C ALA A 61 -6.04 5.87 -5.60
N THR A 62 -5.26 4.79 -5.54
CA THR A 62 -4.05 4.72 -4.72
C THR A 62 -2.86 4.83 -5.64
N PHE A 63 -2.16 5.95 -5.55
CA PHE A 63 -0.96 6.21 -6.34
C PHE A 63 0.23 5.49 -5.74
N MET A 64 1.13 5.06 -6.62
CA MET A 64 2.38 4.41 -6.24
C MET A 64 3.53 5.25 -6.79
N ILE A 65 4.31 5.84 -5.91
CA ILE A 65 5.46 6.68 -6.23
C ILE A 65 6.77 5.90 -6.23
N LEU A 66 7.85 6.54 -6.66
CA LEU A 66 9.20 5.97 -6.75
C LEU A 66 9.33 4.86 -7.81
N GLY A 67 8.40 4.84 -8.79
CA GLY A 67 8.40 3.90 -9.91
C GLY A 67 7.58 2.63 -9.66
N GLU A 68 7.84 1.59 -10.45
CA GLU A 68 7.06 0.34 -10.45
C GLU A 68 7.88 -0.91 -10.06
N ILE A 69 9.19 -0.76 -9.86
CA ILE A 69 10.09 -1.86 -9.50
C ILE A 69 10.51 -1.72 -8.05
N CYS A 70 10.21 -2.74 -7.24
CA CYS A 70 10.54 -2.79 -5.82
C CYS A 70 11.89 -3.47 -5.59
N THR A 71 12.69 -2.99 -4.64
CA THR A 71 13.92 -3.67 -4.22
C THR A 71 13.65 -4.93 -3.38
N ARG A 72 12.40 -5.11 -2.91
CA ARG A 72 11.97 -6.26 -2.10
C ARG A 72 11.04 -7.17 -2.90
N ASN A 73 11.00 -8.45 -2.49
CA ASN A 73 10.22 -9.51 -3.14
C ASN A 73 9.33 -10.22 -2.11
N CYS A 74 8.31 -9.53 -1.61
CA CYS A 74 7.34 -10.12 -0.68
C CYS A 74 6.40 -11.07 -1.43
N ARG A 75 6.16 -12.28 -0.87
CA ARG A 75 5.41 -13.35 -1.56
C ARG A 75 3.97 -13.02 -1.91
N PHE A 76 3.35 -12.12 -1.16
CA PHE A 76 1.96 -11.70 -1.38
C PHE A 76 1.83 -10.52 -2.37
N CYS A 77 2.96 -9.88 -2.74
CA CYS A 77 2.95 -8.66 -3.54
C CYS A 77 3.07 -8.98 -5.04
N ALA A 78 2.19 -8.39 -5.83
CA ALA A 78 2.21 -8.53 -7.29
C ALA A 78 3.11 -7.49 -7.99
N THR A 79 3.70 -6.55 -7.23
CA THR A 79 4.63 -5.54 -7.75
C THR A 79 5.91 -6.21 -8.26
N LEU A 80 6.43 -5.71 -9.38
CA LEU A 80 7.68 -6.21 -9.95
C LEU A 80 8.84 -6.00 -8.99
N SER A 81 9.71 -6.99 -8.89
CA SER A 81 10.93 -6.93 -8.06
C SER A 81 12.16 -6.86 -8.93
N GLY A 82 13.14 -6.03 -8.55
CA GLY A 82 14.36 -5.89 -9.32
C GLY A 82 15.16 -4.65 -8.94
N ARG A 83 15.91 -4.14 -9.91
CA ARG A 83 16.68 -2.90 -9.77
C ARG A 83 15.86 -1.73 -10.33
N PRO A 84 15.39 -0.80 -9.49
CA PRO A 84 14.62 0.36 -9.93
C PRO A 84 15.47 1.35 -10.75
N LEU A 85 14.78 2.15 -11.56
CA LEU A 85 15.37 3.35 -12.18
C LEU A 85 15.48 4.48 -11.13
N PRO A 86 16.29 5.52 -11.37
CA PRO A 86 16.31 6.71 -10.54
C PRO A 86 14.90 7.30 -10.38
N PRO A 87 14.57 7.92 -9.22
CA PRO A 87 13.31 8.61 -9.04
C PRO A 87 13.09 9.70 -10.11
N ASP A 88 11.85 9.81 -10.60
CA ASP A 88 11.48 10.88 -11.53
C ASP A 88 11.28 12.20 -10.75
N PRO A 89 12.10 13.24 -10.96
CA PRO A 89 11.97 14.51 -10.25
C PRO A 89 10.66 15.25 -10.60
N SER A 90 9.99 14.88 -11.68
CA SER A 90 8.70 15.48 -12.07
C SER A 90 7.49 14.75 -11.47
N GLU A 91 7.67 13.59 -10.82
CA GLU A 91 6.59 12.79 -10.25
C GLU A 91 5.76 13.56 -9.20
N PRO A 92 6.34 14.36 -8.26
CA PRO A 92 5.56 15.13 -7.30
C PRO A 92 4.57 16.11 -7.95
N ALA A 93 5.00 16.85 -8.98
CA ALA A 93 4.14 17.79 -9.69
C ALA A 93 3.03 17.08 -10.47
N LYS A 94 3.36 16.02 -11.20
CA LYS A 94 2.39 15.20 -11.95
C LYS A 94 1.35 14.58 -11.01
N LEU A 95 1.77 14.13 -9.84
CA LEU A 95 0.87 13.56 -8.82
C LEU A 95 -0.09 14.61 -8.30
N ALA A 96 0.40 15.80 -7.93
CA ALA A 96 -0.42 16.90 -7.42
C ALA A 96 -1.48 17.34 -8.44
N GLU A 97 -1.08 17.51 -9.71
CA GLU A 97 -1.99 17.84 -10.81
C GLU A 97 -3.05 16.74 -11.02
N SER A 98 -2.66 15.48 -10.95
CA SER A 98 -3.60 14.36 -11.12
C SER A 98 -4.64 14.30 -10.01
N VAL A 99 -4.25 14.56 -8.76
CA VAL A 99 -5.16 14.68 -7.62
C VAL A 99 -6.20 15.78 -7.87
N ARG A 100 -5.77 16.93 -8.38
CA ARG A 100 -6.64 18.06 -8.74
C ARG A 100 -7.60 17.71 -9.88
N LEU A 101 -7.09 17.16 -10.98
CA LEU A 101 -7.88 16.78 -12.16
C LEU A 101 -8.94 15.72 -11.85
N MET A 102 -8.65 14.80 -10.94
CA MET A 102 -9.58 13.80 -10.47
C MET A 102 -10.60 14.35 -9.46
N GLY A 103 -10.37 15.55 -8.90
CA GLY A 103 -11.23 16.14 -7.86
C GLY A 103 -11.30 15.28 -6.61
N LEU A 104 -10.16 14.71 -6.17
CA LEU A 104 -10.14 13.84 -5.02
C LEU A 104 -10.33 14.64 -3.73
N ARG A 105 -11.11 14.09 -2.80
CA ARG A 105 -11.19 14.57 -1.41
C ARG A 105 -10.26 13.84 -0.48
N HIS A 106 -9.86 12.64 -0.88
CA HIS A 106 -8.94 11.77 -0.14
C HIS A 106 -8.03 11.07 -1.14
N VAL A 107 -6.74 11.28 -1.00
CA VAL A 107 -5.72 10.61 -1.80
C VAL A 107 -4.92 9.66 -0.92
N VAL A 108 -4.74 8.43 -1.42
CA VAL A 108 -3.81 7.47 -0.81
C VAL A 108 -2.57 7.38 -1.68
N VAL A 109 -1.42 7.57 -1.07
CA VAL A 109 -0.12 7.45 -1.74
C VAL A 109 0.65 6.31 -1.08
N THR A 110 1.15 5.40 -1.90
CA THR A 110 2.08 4.34 -1.48
C THR A 110 3.33 4.38 -2.35
N SER A 111 4.30 3.52 -2.10
CA SER A 111 5.49 3.40 -2.94
C SER A 111 5.92 1.95 -3.11
N VAL A 112 6.78 1.71 -4.10
CA VAL A 112 7.72 0.59 -4.05
C VAL A 112 8.75 0.85 -2.94
N THR A 113 9.35 -0.21 -2.39
CA THR A 113 10.49 -0.02 -1.46
C THR A 113 11.76 0.27 -2.25
N ARG A 114 12.54 1.22 -1.74
CA ARG A 114 13.77 1.73 -2.36
C ARG A 114 14.95 1.60 -1.41
N ASP A 115 15.27 0.36 -1.02
CA ASP A 115 16.47 0.07 -0.18
C ASP A 115 17.79 0.44 -0.88
N ASP A 116 17.73 0.76 -2.17
CA ASP A 116 18.84 1.24 -2.99
C ASP A 116 19.15 2.74 -2.79
N LEU A 117 18.18 3.50 -2.26
CA LEU A 117 18.38 4.93 -1.95
C LEU A 117 18.88 5.10 -0.51
N PRO A 118 19.80 6.03 -0.26
CA PRO A 118 20.37 6.27 1.08
C PRO A 118 19.30 6.61 2.13
N ASP A 119 18.25 7.32 1.72
CA ASP A 119 17.13 7.76 2.56
C ASP A 119 15.86 6.90 2.39
N GLY A 120 15.96 5.77 1.67
CA GLY A 120 14.79 4.93 1.36
C GLY A 120 13.69 5.64 0.56
N GLY A 121 13.98 6.85 0.04
CA GLY A 121 13.04 7.71 -0.69
C GLY A 121 12.28 8.69 0.21
N ALA A 122 12.66 8.88 1.47
CA ALA A 122 11.94 9.75 2.42
C ALA A 122 11.82 11.21 1.93
N ALA A 123 12.87 11.77 1.31
CA ALA A 123 12.83 13.10 0.72
C ALA A 123 11.79 13.21 -0.40
N HIS A 124 11.74 12.22 -1.28
CA HIS A 124 10.76 12.18 -2.38
C HIS A 124 9.31 12.05 -1.87
N TRP A 125 9.09 11.26 -0.81
CA TRP A 125 7.81 11.21 -0.11
C TRP A 125 7.37 12.59 0.36
N ALA A 126 8.28 13.31 1.02
CA ALA A 126 8.01 14.65 1.54
C ALA A 126 7.73 15.66 0.41
N GLU A 127 8.41 15.57 -0.72
CA GLU A 127 8.15 16.40 -1.90
C GLU A 127 6.77 16.13 -2.49
N CYS A 128 6.37 14.86 -2.62
CA CYS A 128 5.04 14.48 -3.10
C CYS A 128 3.94 15.05 -2.20
N VAL A 129 4.06 14.92 -0.88
CA VAL A 129 3.07 15.45 0.08
C VAL A 129 2.96 16.96 -0.03
N ARG A 130 4.10 17.69 -0.05
CA ARG A 130 4.12 19.15 -0.19
C ARG A 130 3.50 19.61 -1.51
N ALA A 131 3.82 18.95 -2.62
CA ALA A 131 3.25 19.26 -3.93
C ALA A 131 1.72 19.05 -3.94
N ILE A 132 1.24 17.91 -3.42
CA ILE A 132 -0.20 17.65 -3.31
C ILE A 132 -0.87 18.74 -2.47
N ARG A 133 -0.33 19.06 -1.28
CA ARG A 133 -0.92 20.04 -0.37
C ARG A 133 -0.95 21.46 -0.95
N ALA A 134 0.09 21.84 -1.69
CA ALA A 134 0.18 23.16 -2.32
C ALA A 134 -0.90 23.36 -3.40
N GLU A 135 -1.18 22.33 -4.19
CA GLU A 135 -2.17 22.40 -5.28
C GLU A 135 -3.59 22.04 -4.84
N ASN A 136 -3.71 21.24 -3.76
CA ASN A 136 -4.98 20.70 -3.25
C ASN A 136 -5.05 20.90 -1.72
N PRO A 137 -5.28 22.12 -1.23
CA PRO A 137 -5.16 22.42 0.21
C PRO A 137 -6.15 21.66 1.10
N ASP A 138 -7.32 21.31 0.59
CA ASP A 138 -8.40 20.67 1.35
C ASP A 138 -8.42 19.14 1.23
N VAL A 139 -7.49 18.55 0.47
CA VAL A 139 -7.45 17.09 0.29
C VAL A 139 -6.89 16.40 1.54
N THR A 140 -7.52 15.31 1.96
CA THR A 140 -6.93 14.42 2.97
C THR A 140 -5.86 13.58 2.32
N ILE A 141 -4.62 13.64 2.85
CA ILE A 141 -3.47 12.89 2.37
C ILE A 141 -3.18 11.73 3.31
N GLU A 142 -3.39 10.51 2.82
CA GLU A 142 -3.03 9.27 3.51
C GLU A 142 -1.82 8.65 2.84
N LEU A 143 -0.80 8.34 3.62
CA LEU A 143 0.39 7.64 3.17
C LEU A 143 0.33 6.18 3.59
N LEU A 144 0.89 5.28 2.78
CA LEU A 144 1.21 3.91 3.14
C LEU A 144 2.69 3.68 2.86
N ILE A 145 3.51 3.92 3.88
CA ILE A 145 4.97 3.94 3.78
C ILE A 145 5.60 2.56 3.99
N PRO A 146 6.81 2.31 3.43
CA PRO A 146 7.66 1.18 3.82
C PRO A 146 8.15 1.36 5.27
N ASP A 147 8.89 0.37 5.79
CA ASP A 147 9.39 0.43 7.16
C ASP A 147 10.52 1.45 7.40
N LEU A 148 11.16 1.94 6.34
CA LEU A 148 12.31 2.85 6.41
C LEU A 148 13.37 2.41 7.45
N ASP A 149 13.46 1.09 7.71
CA ASP A 149 14.27 0.44 8.75
C ASP A 149 14.01 1.01 10.17
N ALA A 150 12.82 1.61 10.41
CA ALA A 150 12.40 2.35 11.61
C ALA A 150 13.38 3.49 12.01
N LYS A 151 14.07 4.09 11.04
CA LYS A 151 15.03 5.18 11.30
C LYS A 151 14.29 6.48 11.63
N PRO A 152 14.52 7.07 12.81
CA PRO A 152 13.82 8.27 13.27
C PRO A 152 13.92 9.45 12.30
N ASP A 153 15.11 9.73 11.76
CA ASP A 153 15.39 10.83 10.86
C ASP A 153 14.58 10.74 9.54
N LEU A 154 14.43 9.52 9.01
CA LEU A 154 13.66 9.27 7.80
C LEU A 154 12.15 9.39 8.06
N LEU A 155 11.69 8.86 9.19
CA LEU A 155 10.29 8.99 9.61
C LEU A 155 9.93 10.46 9.92
N ASP A 156 10.81 11.20 10.60
CA ASP A 156 10.63 12.63 10.87
C ASP A 156 10.53 13.45 9.56
N THR A 157 11.32 13.10 8.53
CA THR A 157 11.24 13.73 7.21
C THR A 157 9.85 13.56 6.59
N VAL A 158 9.26 12.37 6.69
CA VAL A 158 7.91 12.10 6.17
C VAL A 158 6.85 12.79 7.03
N ILE A 159 6.95 12.71 8.37
CA ILE A 159 6.00 13.36 9.30
C ILE A 159 5.97 14.86 9.09
N ALA A 160 7.14 15.50 8.98
CA ALA A 160 7.27 16.95 8.81
C ALA A 160 6.69 17.47 7.49
N SER A 161 6.43 16.61 6.50
CA SER A 161 5.76 17.02 5.26
C SER A 161 4.26 17.30 5.42
N GLY A 162 3.64 16.89 6.53
CA GLY A 162 2.27 17.22 6.92
C GLY A 162 1.17 16.36 6.29
N PRO A 163 1.32 15.03 6.17
CA PRO A 163 0.21 14.16 5.82
C PRO A 163 -0.81 14.06 6.96
N ASP A 164 -2.05 13.76 6.63
CA ASP A 164 -3.13 13.64 7.62
C ASP A 164 -3.13 12.25 8.30
N ILE A 165 -2.73 11.21 7.58
CA ILE A 165 -2.67 9.83 8.06
C ILE A 165 -1.39 9.19 7.54
N ILE A 166 -0.67 8.44 8.39
CA ILE A 166 0.49 7.66 7.98
C ILE A 166 0.25 6.19 8.32
N GLY A 167 0.12 5.37 7.29
CA GLY A 167 0.00 3.92 7.39
C GLY A 167 1.34 3.22 7.23
N HIS A 168 1.53 2.14 7.98
CA HIS A 168 2.53 1.12 7.73
C HIS A 168 1.95 -0.25 8.06
N ASN A 169 1.82 -1.11 7.07
CA ASN A 169 1.17 -2.40 7.25
C ASN A 169 2.09 -3.41 7.94
N ILE A 170 1.56 -4.09 8.98
CA ILE A 170 2.20 -5.25 9.60
C ILE A 170 2.18 -6.47 8.67
N GLU A 171 1.21 -6.54 7.78
CA GLU A 171 0.92 -7.53 6.75
C GLU A 171 0.49 -8.90 7.29
N THR A 172 1.20 -9.48 8.24
CA THR A 172 0.90 -10.80 8.81
C THR A 172 1.43 -10.93 10.24
N THR A 173 1.19 -12.07 10.87
CA THR A 173 1.62 -12.41 12.24
C THR A 173 3.15 -12.53 12.35
N GLU A 174 3.66 -12.49 13.59
CA GLU A 174 5.11 -12.53 13.84
C GLU A 174 5.78 -13.79 13.25
N ARG A 175 5.17 -14.97 13.46
CA ARG A 175 5.70 -16.26 12.95
C ARG A 175 5.77 -16.30 11.42
N LEU A 176 4.75 -15.76 10.75
CA LEU A 176 4.65 -15.80 9.29
C LEU A 176 5.46 -14.71 8.60
N THR A 177 5.80 -13.62 9.31
CA THR A 177 6.54 -12.50 8.72
C THR A 177 7.79 -12.93 7.96
N PRO A 178 8.72 -13.76 8.50
CA PRO A 178 9.91 -14.18 7.76
C PRO A 178 9.61 -15.10 6.57
N LEU A 179 8.43 -15.70 6.52
CA LEU A 179 8.04 -16.60 5.43
C LEU A 179 7.45 -15.84 4.23
N VAL A 180 6.81 -14.69 4.45
CA VAL A 180 6.07 -13.97 3.41
C VAL A 180 6.67 -12.60 3.06
N ARG A 181 7.42 -11.99 3.97
CA ARG A 181 8.13 -10.71 3.75
C ARG A 181 9.62 -10.96 3.55
N SER A 182 10.18 -10.43 2.46
CA SER A 182 11.57 -10.74 2.07
C SER A 182 12.62 -10.11 3.01
N ARG A 183 12.33 -8.94 3.60
CA ARG A 183 13.27 -8.19 4.45
C ARG A 183 12.63 -7.60 5.69
N ALA A 184 11.40 -7.08 5.58
CA ALA A 184 10.73 -6.43 6.68
C ALA A 184 10.52 -7.39 7.86
N ARG A 185 10.65 -6.85 9.09
CA ARG A 185 10.54 -7.60 10.33
C ARG A 185 9.31 -7.14 11.12
N TYR A 186 8.69 -8.06 11.83
CA TYR A 186 7.50 -7.79 12.64
C TYR A 186 7.73 -6.69 13.66
N ARG A 187 8.79 -6.79 14.45
CA ARG A 187 9.14 -5.81 15.49
C ARG A 187 9.47 -4.44 14.90
N THR A 188 10.23 -4.39 13.81
CA THR A 188 10.52 -3.13 13.10
C THR A 188 9.24 -2.44 12.64
N SER A 189 8.25 -3.20 12.15
CA SER A 189 6.95 -2.63 11.76
C SER A 189 6.18 -2.04 12.95
N LEU A 190 6.22 -2.69 14.12
CA LEU A 190 5.64 -2.14 15.35
C LEU A 190 6.39 -0.89 15.82
N ASP A 191 7.72 -0.85 15.70
CA ASP A 191 8.53 0.30 16.08
C ASP A 191 8.22 1.52 15.21
N VAL A 192 8.01 1.32 13.89
CA VAL A 192 7.52 2.39 12.99
C VAL A 192 6.19 2.95 13.50
N LEU A 193 5.20 2.10 13.76
CA LEU A 193 3.87 2.54 14.20
C LEU A 193 3.93 3.27 15.54
N ARG A 194 4.72 2.75 16.49
CA ARG A 194 4.93 3.38 17.80
C ARG A 194 5.55 4.77 17.64
N TYR A 195 6.60 4.87 16.84
CA TYR A 195 7.26 6.14 16.57
C TYR A 195 6.31 7.17 15.96
N LEU A 196 5.54 6.78 14.94
CA LEU A 196 4.53 7.66 14.33
C LEU A 196 3.51 8.14 15.37
N SER A 197 3.02 7.25 16.23
CA SER A 197 2.05 7.60 17.28
C SER A 197 2.64 8.52 18.35
N GLU A 198 3.87 8.27 18.80
CA GLU A 198 4.60 9.11 19.76
C GLU A 198 4.84 10.52 19.23
N LYS A 199 5.04 10.67 17.92
CA LYS A 199 5.15 11.97 17.23
C LYS A 199 3.81 12.65 16.97
N GLY A 200 2.69 12.06 17.40
CA GLY A 200 1.35 12.62 17.26
C GLY A 200 0.71 12.41 15.89
N ALA A 201 1.34 11.65 14.99
CA ALA A 201 0.74 11.29 13.71
C ALA A 201 -0.45 10.33 13.91
N VAL A 202 -1.43 10.40 13.03
CA VAL A 202 -2.52 9.40 12.98
C VAL A 202 -1.97 8.14 12.33
N ALA A 203 -1.50 7.21 13.17
CA ALA A 203 -0.96 5.94 12.70
C ALA A 203 -2.08 4.97 12.27
N LYS A 204 -1.82 4.21 11.21
CA LYS A 204 -2.72 3.20 10.65
C LYS A 204 -1.93 1.97 10.23
N SER A 205 -2.48 0.77 10.46
CA SER A 205 -1.89 -0.47 9.98
C SER A 205 -2.90 -1.34 9.24
N GLY A 206 -2.40 -2.41 8.63
CA GLY A 206 -3.20 -3.42 7.95
C GLY A 206 -2.62 -4.81 8.15
N LEU A 207 -3.52 -5.79 8.27
CA LEU A 207 -3.22 -7.20 8.45
C LEU A 207 -3.99 -8.02 7.41
N MET A 208 -3.30 -8.89 6.69
CA MET A 208 -3.90 -9.92 5.84
C MET A 208 -4.09 -11.19 6.65
N VAL A 209 -5.19 -11.90 6.38
CA VAL A 209 -5.48 -13.21 6.97
C VAL A 209 -5.67 -14.25 5.87
N GLY A 210 -5.42 -15.52 6.20
CA GLY A 210 -5.51 -16.66 5.26
C GLY A 210 -4.15 -17.13 4.75
N LEU A 211 -3.05 -16.74 5.43
CA LEU A 211 -1.69 -17.15 5.10
C LEU A 211 -1.20 -18.33 5.94
N GLY A 212 -2.06 -18.88 6.81
CA GLY A 212 -1.76 -20.01 7.70
C GLY A 212 -1.49 -19.61 9.16
N GLU A 213 -1.97 -18.44 9.56
CA GLU A 213 -2.02 -17.98 10.96
C GLU A 213 -3.11 -18.68 11.74
N SER A 214 -2.96 -18.78 13.08
CA SER A 214 -4.03 -19.16 13.98
C SER A 214 -4.82 -17.94 14.45
N ASP A 215 -6.02 -18.16 15.00
CA ASP A 215 -6.85 -17.09 15.58
C ASP A 215 -6.12 -16.38 16.71
N GLU A 216 -5.37 -17.13 17.55
CA GLU A 216 -4.59 -16.58 18.66
C GLU A 216 -3.48 -15.66 18.17
N GLU A 217 -2.78 -16.04 17.06
CA GLU A 217 -1.75 -15.22 16.45
C GLU A 217 -2.33 -13.92 15.89
N VAL A 218 -3.52 -13.98 15.27
CA VAL A 218 -4.22 -12.77 14.78
C VAL A 218 -4.58 -11.86 15.94
N LEU A 219 -5.19 -12.42 17.01
CA LEU A 219 -5.56 -11.66 18.21
C LEU A 219 -4.33 -11.04 18.89
N GLN A 220 -3.22 -11.77 18.96
CA GLN A 220 -1.97 -11.21 19.50
C GLN A 220 -1.45 -10.06 18.64
N THR A 221 -1.45 -10.22 17.32
CA THR A 221 -1.04 -9.16 16.39
C THR A 221 -1.90 -7.91 16.54
N LEU A 222 -3.22 -8.05 16.72
CA LEU A 222 -4.11 -6.91 16.95
C LEU A 222 -3.82 -6.21 18.29
N ARG A 223 -3.47 -6.96 19.34
CA ARG A 223 -3.04 -6.37 20.64
C ARG A 223 -1.72 -5.60 20.47
N ASP A 224 -0.76 -6.17 19.76
CA ASP A 224 0.54 -5.55 19.50
C ASP A 224 0.38 -4.25 18.69
N LEU A 225 -0.49 -4.23 17.68
CA LEU A 225 -0.82 -3.04 16.90
C LEU A 225 -1.48 -1.96 17.77
N HIS A 226 -2.44 -2.36 18.60
CA HIS A 226 -3.09 -1.42 19.54
C HIS A 226 -2.08 -0.83 20.52
N ALA A 227 -1.20 -1.65 21.09
CA ALA A 227 -0.12 -1.20 21.98
C ALA A 227 0.92 -0.30 21.29
N ALA A 228 1.11 -0.45 19.97
CA ALA A 228 1.94 0.42 19.16
C ALA A 228 1.25 1.74 18.74
N GLY A 229 0.01 1.99 19.18
CA GLY A 229 -0.70 3.24 18.92
C GLY A 229 -1.46 3.29 17.61
N ASP A 230 -1.71 2.14 16.96
CA ASP A 230 -2.58 2.08 15.79
C ASP A 230 -4.01 2.51 16.18
N ARG A 231 -4.47 3.59 15.55
CA ARG A 231 -5.81 4.16 15.81
C ARG A 231 -6.80 3.91 14.69
N LYS A 232 -6.34 3.37 13.56
CA LYS A 232 -7.16 3.20 12.35
C LYS A 232 -6.89 1.89 11.62
N SER A 233 -6.71 0.78 12.35
CA SER A 233 -6.53 -0.55 11.71
C SER A 233 -7.56 -0.79 10.62
N THR A 234 -7.09 -1.09 9.43
CA THR A 234 -7.94 -1.50 8.33
C THR A 234 -7.79 -2.98 8.08
N ARG A 235 -8.91 -3.65 7.98
CA ARG A 235 -8.98 -5.00 7.46
C ARG A 235 -8.58 -4.98 5.99
N LEU A 236 -7.40 -5.48 5.65
CA LEU A 236 -7.05 -5.74 4.26
C LEU A 236 -7.88 -6.94 3.78
N ASN A 237 -8.63 -6.74 2.71
CA ASN A 237 -9.37 -7.83 2.09
C ASN A 237 -8.36 -8.85 1.52
N SER A 238 -8.50 -10.11 1.90
CA SER A 238 -7.67 -11.25 1.46
C SER A 238 -7.87 -11.64 -0.02
N SER A 239 -8.13 -10.69 -0.90
CA SER A 239 -8.29 -10.94 -2.34
C SER A 239 -6.98 -11.02 -3.12
N HIS A 240 -5.83 -10.89 -2.46
CA HIS A 240 -4.53 -11.13 -3.08
C HIS A 240 -4.31 -12.63 -3.17
N THR A 241 -4.49 -13.18 -4.37
CA THR A 241 -4.14 -14.57 -4.67
C THR A 241 -2.64 -14.72 -4.51
N VAL A 242 -2.21 -15.47 -3.49
CA VAL A 242 -0.82 -15.90 -3.37
C VAL A 242 -0.49 -16.71 -4.63
N ARG A 243 0.44 -16.25 -5.45
CA ARG A 243 0.97 -17.06 -6.55
C ARG A 243 1.76 -18.21 -5.93
N SER A 244 1.25 -19.42 -6.13
CA SER A 244 1.99 -20.67 -5.89
C SER A 244 3.16 -20.81 -6.84
#